data_8f524a4328dbd01c68b531454d2618fb
#
_entry.id   8f524a4328dbd01c68b531454d2618fb
#
_cell.length_a   1.000
_cell.length_b   1.000
_cell.length_c   1.000
_cell.angle_alpha   90.00
_cell.angle_beta   90.00
_cell.angle_gamma   90.00
#
_symmetry.space_group_name_H-M   'P 1'
#
loop_
_entity.id
_entity.type
_entity.pdbx_description
1 polymer ?
#
loop_
_entity_poly.entity_id
_entity_poly.type
_entity_poly.pdbx_seq_one_letter_code
_entity_poly.pdbx_strand_id
1 'polypeptide(L)'
;MSKIFVSEDKKQDICEKYLNENWTIKLLSEKYALSRFVVGNILKENNIPIKRHTKRSRLFMKEDYFENIDTEAKAYFLGLLFTDGSVYLGKKESNQISLELSIKDIEILQILKKELNVSNKISYRKSKNRSETVTLKVFSKKMVDDLAKYGIIPQKTKNTKHLPLKLIPEELKKDFIRGLIDGDG
;
A
#
# COMPACT_ATOMS: atom_id res chain seq x y z
N MET A 1 32.73 14.45 -22.99
CA MET A 1 31.93 14.35 -21.74
C MET A 1 32.72 13.54 -20.74
N SER A 2 33.14 14.14 -19.62
CA SER A 2 33.88 13.44 -18.57
C SER A 2 32.98 12.39 -17.92
N LYS A 3 33.41 11.13 -17.90
CA LYS A 3 32.73 10.05 -17.15
C LYS A 3 32.79 10.44 -15.67
N ILE A 4 31.62 10.68 -15.07
CA ILE A 4 31.53 10.87 -13.62
C ILE A 4 31.85 9.51 -12.98
N PHE A 5 32.97 9.45 -12.29
CA PHE A 5 33.39 8.25 -11.55
C PHE A 5 32.53 8.14 -10.26
N VAL A 6 31.80 7.04 -10.11
CA VAL A 6 31.03 6.73 -8.90
C VAL A 6 31.65 5.47 -8.30
N SER A 7 32.09 5.53 -7.02
CA SER A 7 32.66 4.37 -6.34
C SER A 7 31.68 3.21 -6.24
N GLU A 8 32.18 1.97 -6.20
CA GLU A 8 31.32 0.77 -6.11
C GLU A 8 30.45 0.78 -4.85
N ASP A 9 30.98 1.22 -3.71
CA ASP A 9 30.22 1.34 -2.45
C ASP A 9 29.00 2.26 -2.62
N LYS A 10 29.18 3.41 -3.31
CA LYS A 10 28.05 4.32 -3.61
C LYS A 10 27.03 3.70 -4.57
N LYS A 11 27.48 2.93 -5.56
CA LYS A 11 26.57 2.24 -6.48
C LYS A 11 25.74 1.21 -5.72
N GLN A 12 26.36 0.45 -4.82
CA GLN A 12 25.72 -0.56 -4.02
C GLN A 12 24.68 0.05 -3.07
N ASP A 13 25.03 1.14 -2.36
CA ASP A 13 24.10 1.88 -1.49
C ASP A 13 22.91 2.48 -2.28
N ILE A 14 23.15 2.99 -3.49
CA ILE A 14 22.08 3.45 -4.41
C ILE A 14 21.13 2.31 -4.76
N CYS A 15 21.66 1.13 -5.08
CA CYS A 15 20.86 -0.04 -5.42
C CYS A 15 20.03 -0.54 -4.23
N GLU A 16 20.65 -0.62 -3.06
CA GLU A 16 19.99 -1.05 -1.83
C GLU A 16 18.85 -0.11 -1.42
N LYS A 17 19.11 1.20 -1.41
CA LYS A 17 18.06 2.19 -1.10
C LYS A 17 16.93 2.19 -2.13
N TYR A 18 17.28 1.92 -3.38
CA TYR A 18 16.26 1.79 -4.42
C TYR A 18 15.39 0.56 -4.22
N LEU A 19 15.95 -0.59 -3.85
CA LEU A 19 15.25 -1.87 -3.69
C LEU A 19 14.52 -1.96 -2.34
N ASN A 20 15.21 -1.66 -1.25
CA ASN A 20 14.74 -1.98 0.10
C ASN A 20 14.02 -0.81 0.79
N GLU A 21 14.48 0.43 0.52
CA GLU A 21 13.91 1.62 1.16
C GLU A 21 12.94 2.40 0.26
N ASN A 22 12.62 1.89 -0.93
CA ASN A 22 11.70 2.53 -1.88
C ASN A 22 12.09 3.96 -2.32
N TRP A 23 13.40 4.29 -2.34
CA TRP A 23 13.86 5.59 -2.80
C TRP A 23 13.62 5.79 -4.29
N THR A 24 13.17 6.99 -4.68
CA THR A 24 13.00 7.34 -6.09
C THR A 24 14.34 7.73 -6.72
N ILE A 25 14.47 7.59 -8.05
CA ILE A 25 15.65 8.11 -8.79
C ILE A 25 15.87 9.60 -8.49
N LYS A 26 14.79 10.38 -8.27
CA LYS A 26 14.88 11.78 -7.90
C LYS A 26 15.57 11.95 -6.54
N LEU A 27 15.10 11.26 -5.51
CA LEU A 27 15.68 11.33 -4.17
C LEU A 27 17.13 10.86 -4.15
N LEU A 28 17.44 9.77 -4.87
CA LEU A 28 18.81 9.27 -5.01
C LEU A 28 19.70 10.28 -5.73
N SER A 29 19.21 10.91 -6.81
CA SER A 29 19.96 11.93 -7.51
C SER A 29 20.28 13.16 -6.64
N GLU A 30 19.34 13.58 -5.81
CA GLU A 30 19.51 14.68 -4.86
C GLU A 30 20.51 14.30 -3.74
N LYS A 31 20.33 13.11 -3.13
CA LYS A 31 21.19 12.65 -2.03
C LYS A 31 22.65 12.49 -2.43
N TYR A 32 22.92 11.90 -3.60
CA TYR A 32 24.29 11.59 -4.05
C TYR A 32 24.89 12.65 -4.97
N ALA A 33 24.17 13.76 -5.19
CA ALA A 33 24.55 14.84 -6.12
C ALA A 33 24.89 14.30 -7.53
N LEU A 34 24.11 13.31 -8.00
CA LEU A 34 24.26 12.69 -9.31
C LEU A 34 23.08 13.07 -10.20
N SER A 35 23.29 13.12 -11.53
CA SER A 35 22.15 13.28 -12.43
C SER A 35 21.24 12.05 -12.38
N ARG A 36 19.93 12.24 -12.65
CA ARG A 36 18.97 11.12 -12.74
C ARG A 36 19.37 10.09 -13.81
N PHE A 37 20.06 10.53 -14.84
CA PHE A 37 20.59 9.66 -15.88
C PHE A 37 21.67 8.73 -15.34
N VAL A 38 22.61 9.25 -14.55
CA VAL A 38 23.70 8.46 -13.93
C VAL A 38 23.12 7.45 -12.95
N VAL A 39 22.19 7.87 -12.09
CA VAL A 39 21.48 6.94 -11.17
C VAL A 39 20.72 5.86 -11.95
N GLY A 40 20.06 6.25 -13.05
CA GLY A 40 19.38 5.30 -13.92
C GLY A 40 20.30 4.26 -14.55
N ASN A 41 21.50 4.68 -14.97
CA ASN A 41 22.49 3.76 -15.53
C ASN A 41 23.06 2.81 -14.46
N ILE A 42 23.36 3.30 -13.26
CA ILE A 42 23.80 2.45 -12.13
C ILE A 42 22.76 1.33 -11.86
N LEU A 43 21.49 1.67 -11.81
CA LEU A 43 20.43 0.67 -11.61
C LEU A 43 20.37 -0.35 -12.75
N LYS A 44 20.51 0.10 -14.01
CA LYS A 44 20.53 -0.78 -15.18
C LYS A 44 21.76 -1.71 -15.21
N GLU A 45 22.94 -1.20 -14.92
CA GLU A 45 24.18 -1.96 -14.83
C GLU A 45 24.09 -3.08 -13.78
N ASN A 46 23.32 -2.85 -12.72
CA ASN A 46 23.05 -3.84 -11.67
C ASN A 46 21.77 -4.69 -11.94
N ASN A 47 21.27 -4.70 -13.17
CA ASN A 47 20.06 -5.43 -13.58
C ASN A 47 18.80 -5.09 -12.75
N ILE A 48 18.74 -3.89 -12.17
CA ILE A 48 17.59 -3.43 -11.40
C ILE A 48 16.58 -2.77 -12.34
N PRO A 49 15.35 -3.27 -12.44
CA PRO A 49 14.35 -2.73 -13.36
C PRO A 49 13.91 -1.32 -12.97
N ILE A 50 14.10 -0.37 -13.88
CA ILE A 50 13.62 1.01 -13.72
C ILE A 50 12.21 1.08 -14.26
N LYS A 51 11.22 1.25 -13.40
CA LYS A 51 9.82 1.39 -13.80
C LYS A 51 9.30 2.79 -13.48
N ARG A 52 8.32 3.28 -14.27
CA ARG A 52 7.62 4.55 -13.98
C ARG A 52 7.03 4.51 -12.57
N HIS A 53 6.96 5.65 -11.89
CA HIS A 53 6.57 5.80 -10.47
C HIS A 53 5.28 5.02 -10.09
N THR A 54 4.27 5.02 -10.95
CA THR A 54 3.02 4.26 -10.77
C THR A 54 3.19 2.74 -10.84
N LYS A 55 4.17 2.25 -11.60
CA LYS A 55 4.48 0.81 -11.67
C LYS A 55 5.44 0.36 -10.58
N ARG A 56 6.23 1.27 -10.00
CA ARG A 56 7.15 0.98 -8.92
C ARG A 56 6.43 0.71 -7.59
N SER A 57 5.37 1.46 -7.27
CA SER A 57 4.58 1.20 -6.06
C SER A 57 3.98 -0.22 -6.04
N ARG A 58 3.78 -0.83 -7.23
CA ARG A 58 3.31 -2.21 -7.37
C ARG A 58 4.43 -3.26 -7.31
N LEU A 59 5.69 -2.87 -7.58
CA LEU A 59 6.81 -3.83 -7.64
C LEU A 59 7.15 -4.46 -6.30
N PHE A 60 6.97 -3.70 -5.23
CA PHE A 60 7.33 -4.09 -3.88
C PHE A 60 6.11 -4.27 -2.98
N MET A 61 4.92 -3.98 -3.52
CA MET A 61 3.68 -4.17 -2.82
C MET A 61 3.39 -5.66 -2.62
N LYS A 62 3.04 -6.03 -1.42
CA LYS A 62 2.54 -7.37 -1.10
C LYS A 62 1.10 -7.48 -1.63
N GLU A 63 0.95 -7.79 -2.91
CA GLU A 63 -0.38 -7.89 -3.55
C GLU A 63 -1.20 -9.07 -3.02
N ASP A 64 -0.53 -10.07 -2.45
CA ASP A 64 -1.08 -11.28 -1.82
C ASP A 64 -1.39 -11.12 -0.33
N TYR A 65 -1.25 -9.90 0.22
CA TYR A 65 -1.40 -9.66 1.66
C TYR A 65 -2.71 -10.20 2.25
N PHE A 66 -3.83 -10.08 1.52
CA PHE A 66 -5.14 -10.58 1.93
C PHE A 66 -5.51 -11.92 1.29
N GLU A 67 -4.60 -12.62 0.65
CA GLU A 67 -4.87 -13.94 0.08
C GLU A 67 -5.24 -14.96 1.16
N ASN A 68 -4.50 -14.92 2.27
CA ASN A 68 -4.76 -15.71 3.48
C ASN A 68 -4.72 -14.79 4.71
N ILE A 69 -5.66 -14.96 5.61
CA ILE A 69 -5.69 -14.27 6.91
C ILE A 69 -5.00 -15.16 7.93
N ASP A 70 -3.70 -14.98 8.09
CA ASP A 70 -2.80 -15.82 8.87
C ASP A 70 -2.08 -15.06 10.00
N THR A 71 -2.36 -13.74 10.16
CA THR A 71 -1.81 -12.90 11.22
C THR A 71 -2.87 -11.99 11.83
N GLU A 72 -2.65 -11.61 13.09
CA GLU A 72 -3.52 -10.65 13.82
C GLU A 72 -3.67 -9.33 13.04
N ALA A 73 -2.57 -8.82 12.47
CA ALA A 73 -2.59 -7.59 11.67
C ALA A 73 -3.49 -7.72 10.43
N LYS A 74 -3.40 -8.83 9.70
CA LYS A 74 -4.25 -9.08 8.52
C LYS A 74 -5.72 -9.18 8.91
N ALA A 75 -6.04 -9.88 10.00
CA ALA A 75 -7.40 -9.99 10.51
C ALA A 75 -7.96 -8.62 10.93
N TYR A 76 -7.18 -7.83 11.66
CA TYR A 76 -7.54 -6.48 12.07
C TYR A 76 -7.81 -5.56 10.87
N PHE A 77 -6.90 -5.51 9.91
CA PHE A 77 -7.08 -4.67 8.72
C PHE A 77 -8.23 -5.17 7.82
N LEU A 78 -8.50 -6.47 7.80
CA LEU A 78 -9.68 -7.00 7.12
C LEU A 78 -10.96 -6.47 7.77
N GLY A 79 -11.02 -6.42 9.11
CA GLY A 79 -12.13 -5.84 9.87
C GLY A 79 -12.35 -4.37 9.55
N LEU A 80 -11.29 -3.55 9.59
CA LEU A 80 -11.34 -2.13 9.22
C LEU A 80 -11.78 -1.92 7.77
N LEU A 81 -11.28 -2.71 6.84
CA LEU A 81 -11.71 -2.63 5.43
C LEU A 81 -13.16 -3.07 5.25
N PHE A 82 -13.65 -3.95 6.10
CA PHE A 82 -15.03 -4.40 6.05
C PHE A 82 -16.02 -3.29 6.46
N THR A 83 -15.65 -2.39 7.37
CA THR A 83 -16.43 -1.21 7.78
C THR A 83 -16.10 0.02 6.91
N ASP A 84 -14.94 0.60 7.05
CA ASP A 84 -14.52 1.89 6.44
C ASP A 84 -13.84 1.75 5.09
N GLY A 85 -13.49 0.54 4.69
CA GLY A 85 -12.89 0.29 3.38
C GLY A 85 -13.89 0.47 2.24
N SER A 86 -13.41 0.89 1.09
CA SER A 86 -14.18 0.89 -0.15
C SER A 86 -13.37 0.31 -1.31
N VAL A 87 -14.07 -0.37 -2.21
CA VAL A 87 -13.51 -0.97 -3.41
C VAL A 87 -14.12 -0.30 -4.64
N TYR A 88 -13.26 0.04 -5.58
CA TYR A 88 -13.66 0.57 -6.89
C TYR A 88 -13.07 -0.29 -7.99
N LEU A 89 -13.92 -0.73 -8.93
CA LEU A 89 -13.52 -1.46 -10.13
C LEU A 89 -13.36 -0.47 -11.28
N GLY A 90 -12.12 -0.17 -11.63
CA GLY A 90 -11.79 0.76 -12.69
C GLY A 90 -11.67 0.10 -14.06
N LYS A 91 -11.71 0.91 -15.12
CA LYS A 91 -11.41 0.46 -16.48
C LYS A 91 -9.93 0.02 -16.58
N LYS A 92 -9.64 -0.95 -17.45
CA LYS A 92 -8.27 -1.44 -17.71
C LYS A 92 -7.53 -1.87 -16.44
N GLU A 93 -8.19 -2.65 -15.57
CA GLU A 93 -7.60 -3.22 -14.34
C GLU A 93 -7.12 -2.17 -13.31
N SER A 94 -7.60 -0.95 -13.36
CA SER A 94 -7.32 0.07 -12.35
C SER A 94 -8.19 -0.11 -11.09
N ASN A 95 -8.26 -1.34 -10.58
CA ASN A 95 -9.00 -1.65 -9.36
C ASN A 95 -8.33 -1.01 -8.15
N GLN A 96 -9.12 -0.38 -7.31
CA GLN A 96 -8.65 0.41 -6.18
C GLN A 96 -9.32 -0.05 -4.89
N ILE A 97 -8.53 -0.11 -3.85
CA ILE A 97 -8.97 -0.22 -2.46
C ILE A 97 -8.65 1.13 -1.80
N SER A 98 -9.56 1.65 -1.01
CA SER A 98 -9.29 2.80 -0.17
C SER A 98 -9.80 2.57 1.24
N LEU A 99 -9.01 2.99 2.22
CA LEU A 99 -9.39 3.07 3.63
C LEU A 99 -9.34 4.53 4.03
N GLU A 100 -10.47 5.08 4.48
CA GLU A 100 -10.61 6.45 4.96
C GLU A 100 -10.91 6.42 6.45
N LEU A 101 -10.09 7.11 7.25
CA LEU A 101 -10.20 7.18 8.70
C LEU A 101 -10.16 8.64 9.17
N SER A 102 -10.51 8.88 10.44
CA SER A 102 -10.26 10.16 11.10
C SER A 102 -8.77 10.52 11.06
N ILE A 103 -8.44 11.81 10.98
CA ILE A 103 -7.05 12.28 11.07
C ILE A 103 -6.36 11.83 12.36
N LYS A 104 -7.12 11.59 13.43
CA LYS A 104 -6.60 11.10 14.71
C LYS A 104 -6.00 9.71 14.59
N ASP A 105 -6.49 8.92 13.64
CA ASP A 105 -6.14 7.52 13.43
C ASP A 105 -5.14 7.32 12.26
N ILE A 106 -4.42 8.38 11.89
CA ILE A 106 -3.44 8.35 10.80
C ILE A 106 -2.38 7.26 10.98
N GLU A 107 -2.01 6.96 12.20
CA GLU A 107 -1.01 5.93 12.53
C GLU A 107 -1.44 4.54 12.04
N ILE A 108 -2.74 4.24 12.10
CA ILE A 108 -3.30 2.99 11.56
C ILE A 108 -3.04 2.86 10.06
N LEU A 109 -3.25 3.96 9.29
CA LEU A 109 -2.93 3.98 7.86
C LEU A 109 -1.42 3.89 7.59
N GLN A 110 -0.58 4.43 8.47
CA GLN A 110 0.88 4.32 8.35
C GLN A 110 1.33 2.89 8.57
N ILE A 111 0.75 2.18 9.54
CA ILE A 111 1.01 0.75 9.79
C ILE A 111 0.57 -0.07 8.58
N LEU A 112 -0.66 0.11 8.10
CA LEU A 112 -1.15 -0.60 6.91
C LEU A 112 -0.27 -0.36 5.68
N LYS A 113 0.15 0.89 5.47
CA LYS A 113 1.07 1.27 4.39
C LYS A 113 2.39 0.53 4.49
N LYS A 114 2.95 0.35 5.69
CA LYS A 114 4.18 -0.40 5.97
C LYS A 114 3.95 -1.90 5.73
N GLU A 115 2.87 -2.45 6.26
CA GLU A 115 2.49 -3.85 6.08
C GLU A 115 2.38 -4.23 4.60
N LEU A 116 1.70 -3.40 3.81
CA LEU A 116 1.53 -3.59 2.37
C LEU A 116 2.78 -3.27 1.54
N ASN A 117 3.80 -2.69 2.16
CA ASN A 117 5.00 -2.18 1.48
C ASN A 117 4.68 -1.26 0.30
N VAL A 118 3.78 -0.31 0.48
CA VAL A 118 3.36 0.63 -0.57
C VAL A 118 3.94 2.03 -0.36
N SER A 119 4.33 2.67 -1.46
CA SER A 119 4.84 4.06 -1.48
C SER A 119 3.74 5.12 -1.67
N ASN A 120 2.48 4.69 -1.72
CA ASN A 120 1.34 5.58 -1.92
C ASN A 120 1.28 6.65 -0.82
N LYS A 121 0.95 7.88 -1.23
CA LYS A 121 0.75 8.98 -0.26
C LYS A 121 -0.58 8.79 0.46
N ILE A 122 -0.59 9.04 1.77
CA ILE A 122 -1.82 9.24 2.52
C ILE A 122 -2.34 10.64 2.15
N SER A 123 -3.58 10.70 1.69
CA SER A 123 -4.25 11.94 1.29
C SER A 123 -4.99 12.53 2.47
N TYR A 124 -4.92 13.85 2.64
CA TYR A 124 -5.61 14.60 3.68
C TYR A 124 -6.82 15.32 3.06
N ARG A 125 -7.96 15.24 3.72
CA ARG A 125 -9.14 16.02 3.35
C ARG A 125 -9.59 16.89 4.51
N LYS A 126 -9.52 18.22 4.28
CA LYS A 126 -10.11 19.22 5.16
C LYS A 126 -11.50 19.55 4.68
N SER A 127 -12.44 19.65 5.60
CA SER A 127 -13.78 20.12 5.32
C SER A 127 -14.16 21.21 6.35
N LYS A 128 -14.82 22.27 5.89
CA LYS A 128 -15.29 23.33 6.81
C LYS A 128 -16.35 22.85 7.80
N ASN A 129 -17.13 21.81 7.43
CA ASN A 129 -18.31 21.35 8.16
C ASN A 129 -18.28 19.86 8.51
N ARG A 130 -17.16 19.16 8.33
CA ARG A 130 -17.00 17.74 8.65
C ARG A 130 -15.65 17.49 9.30
N SER A 131 -15.53 16.39 10.03
CA SER A 131 -14.26 15.93 10.60
C SER A 131 -13.19 15.80 9.51
N GLU A 132 -11.96 16.15 9.85
CA GLU A 132 -10.81 15.97 8.97
C GLU A 132 -10.54 14.48 8.81
N THR A 133 -10.33 14.04 7.57
CA THR A 133 -10.08 12.63 7.26
C THR A 133 -8.77 12.41 6.51
N VAL A 134 -8.24 11.22 6.66
CA VAL A 134 -7.07 10.72 5.95
C VAL A 134 -7.43 9.47 5.17
N THR A 135 -6.87 9.32 3.98
CA THR A 135 -7.20 8.21 3.08
C THR A 135 -5.93 7.59 2.51
N LEU A 136 -5.80 6.29 2.63
CA LEU A 136 -4.82 5.49 1.89
C LEU A 136 -5.52 4.80 0.71
N LYS A 137 -4.98 4.99 -0.51
CA LYS A 137 -5.47 4.35 -1.74
C LYS A 137 -4.41 3.40 -2.28
N VAL A 138 -4.81 2.17 -2.56
CA VAL A 138 -3.95 1.13 -3.10
C VAL A 138 -4.57 0.58 -4.39
N PHE A 139 -3.76 0.35 -5.41
CA PHE A 139 -4.21 -0.13 -6.72
C PHE A 139 -3.64 -1.53 -6.97
N SER A 140 -4.48 -2.56 -6.81
CA SER A 140 -4.16 -3.95 -7.13
C SER A 140 -5.41 -4.71 -7.48
N LYS A 141 -5.39 -5.38 -8.63
CA LYS A 141 -6.48 -6.28 -9.02
C LYS A 141 -6.51 -7.50 -8.11
N LYS A 142 -5.33 -8.13 -7.88
CA LYS A 142 -5.23 -9.32 -7.04
C LYS A 142 -5.78 -9.07 -5.64
N MET A 143 -5.36 -7.98 -5.00
CA MET A 143 -5.82 -7.64 -3.64
C MET A 143 -7.34 -7.39 -3.60
N VAL A 144 -7.91 -6.76 -4.63
CA VAL A 144 -9.38 -6.59 -4.74
C VAL A 144 -10.07 -7.94 -4.90
N ASP A 145 -9.52 -8.83 -5.73
CA ASP A 145 -10.08 -10.17 -5.95
C ASP A 145 -9.99 -11.02 -4.66
N ASP A 146 -8.91 -10.89 -3.89
CA ASP A 146 -8.75 -11.58 -2.60
C ASP A 146 -9.73 -11.04 -1.56
N LEU A 147 -9.88 -9.72 -1.43
CA LEU A 147 -10.84 -9.10 -0.51
C LEU A 147 -12.29 -9.44 -0.85
N ALA A 148 -12.60 -9.66 -2.14
CA ALA A 148 -13.94 -10.08 -2.57
C ALA A 148 -14.33 -11.44 -1.98
N LYS A 149 -13.40 -12.36 -1.73
CA LYS A 149 -13.64 -13.65 -1.05
C LYS A 149 -14.20 -13.45 0.36
N TYR A 150 -13.81 -12.37 1.02
CA TYR A 150 -14.28 -11.99 2.36
C TYR A 150 -15.49 -11.05 2.34
N GLY A 151 -16.11 -10.82 1.17
CA GLY A 151 -17.29 -9.97 1.05
C GLY A 151 -17.00 -8.46 0.94
N ILE A 152 -15.73 -8.05 0.80
CA ILE A 152 -15.36 -6.66 0.58
C ILE A 152 -15.41 -6.37 -0.92
N ILE A 153 -16.58 -6.00 -1.39
CA ILE A 153 -16.93 -5.77 -2.80
C ILE A 153 -17.42 -4.34 -3.02
N PRO A 154 -17.48 -3.86 -4.27
CA PRO A 154 -18.09 -2.56 -4.56
C PRO A 154 -19.52 -2.48 -4.02
N GLN A 155 -19.85 -1.33 -3.42
CA GLN A 155 -21.18 -1.11 -2.79
C GLN A 155 -21.51 -2.17 -1.72
N LYS A 156 -20.51 -2.60 -0.93
CA LYS A 156 -20.64 -3.67 0.08
C LYS A 156 -21.84 -3.47 1.00
N THR A 157 -22.13 -2.24 1.43
CA THR A 157 -23.27 -1.90 2.30
C THR A 157 -24.62 -2.41 1.75
N LYS A 158 -24.75 -2.48 0.43
CA LYS A 158 -25.98 -3.01 -0.22
C LYS A 158 -25.91 -4.51 -0.49
N ASN A 159 -24.70 -5.03 -0.73
CA ASN A 159 -24.50 -6.36 -1.32
C ASN A 159 -23.96 -7.40 -0.34
N THR A 160 -23.25 -6.97 0.73
CA THR A 160 -22.68 -7.89 1.71
C THR A 160 -23.66 -8.11 2.86
N LYS A 161 -24.11 -9.36 3.03
CA LYS A 161 -25.15 -9.71 4.02
C LYS A 161 -24.59 -10.38 5.27
N HIS A 162 -23.38 -10.96 5.21
CA HIS A 162 -22.82 -11.77 6.27
C HIS A 162 -21.35 -11.47 6.51
N LEU A 163 -20.93 -11.53 7.77
CA LEU A 163 -19.51 -11.46 8.15
C LEU A 163 -18.78 -12.73 7.72
N PRO A 164 -17.53 -12.64 7.24
CA PRO A 164 -16.76 -13.77 6.73
C PRO A 164 -16.14 -14.65 7.83
N LEU A 165 -16.78 -14.80 8.99
CA LEU A 165 -16.23 -15.47 10.18
C LEU A 165 -15.80 -16.92 9.94
N LYS A 166 -16.42 -17.61 8.97
CA LYS A 166 -16.06 -18.99 8.60
C LYS A 166 -14.75 -19.10 7.83
N LEU A 167 -14.30 -17.98 7.25
CA LEU A 167 -13.07 -17.90 6.44
C LEU A 167 -11.89 -17.40 7.25
N ILE A 168 -12.10 -17.03 8.51
CA ILE A 168 -11.09 -16.48 9.41
C ILE A 168 -10.76 -17.55 10.46
N PRO A 169 -9.46 -17.88 10.69
CA PRO A 169 -9.04 -18.77 11.76
C PRO A 169 -9.62 -18.37 13.10
N GLU A 170 -9.98 -19.34 13.94
CA GLU A 170 -10.70 -19.11 15.20
C GLU A 170 -9.91 -18.16 16.12
N GLU A 171 -8.62 -18.36 16.21
CA GLU A 171 -7.69 -17.56 17.02
C GLU A 171 -7.55 -16.11 16.57
N LEU A 172 -7.87 -15.80 15.30
CA LEU A 172 -7.77 -14.46 14.70
C LEU A 172 -9.11 -13.70 14.64
N LYS A 173 -10.22 -14.35 14.98
CA LYS A 173 -11.55 -13.72 14.96
C LYS A 173 -11.65 -12.52 15.91
N LYS A 174 -10.98 -12.57 17.05
CA LYS A 174 -10.91 -11.46 18.01
C LYS A 174 -10.33 -10.19 17.37
N ASP A 175 -9.28 -10.34 16.54
CA ASP A 175 -8.61 -9.22 15.89
C ASP A 175 -9.45 -8.67 14.72
N PHE A 176 -10.11 -9.54 13.98
CA PHE A 176 -11.10 -9.13 12.99
C PHE A 176 -12.25 -8.33 13.61
N ILE A 177 -12.83 -8.83 14.74
CA ILE A 177 -13.89 -8.13 15.45
C ILE A 177 -13.40 -6.78 16.01
N ARG A 178 -12.17 -6.72 16.54
CA ARG A 178 -11.56 -5.45 16.96
C ARG A 178 -11.51 -4.46 15.79
N GLY A 179 -11.07 -4.90 14.61
CA GLY A 179 -11.05 -4.05 13.41
C GLY A 179 -12.45 -3.58 12.98
N LEU A 180 -13.48 -4.41 13.14
CA LEU A 180 -14.87 -3.99 12.90
C LEU A 180 -15.33 -2.90 13.88
N ILE A 181 -15.03 -3.07 15.18
CA ILE A 181 -15.43 -2.12 16.23
C ILE A 181 -14.69 -0.79 16.03
N ASP A 182 -13.39 -0.82 15.78
CA ASP A 182 -12.58 0.38 15.59
C ASP A 182 -13.00 1.17 14.34
N GLY A 183 -13.59 0.51 13.35
CA GLY A 183 -14.07 1.15 12.14
C GLY A 183 -15.51 1.66 12.23
N ASP A 184 -16.41 0.95 12.89
CA ASP A 184 -17.84 1.32 12.99
C ASP A 184 -18.11 2.27 14.17
N GLY A 185 -17.11 2.53 14.97
CA GLY A 185 -17.04 3.60 15.93
C GLY A 185 -17.55 3.48 17.27
#